data_c0f3cfc754a3ceb89985f193821be78f
#
_entry.id   c0f3cfc754a3ceb89985f193821be78f
#
_cell.length_a   1.000
_cell.length_b   1.000
_cell.length_c   1.000
_cell.angle_alpha   90.00
_cell.angle_beta   90.00
_cell.angle_gamma   90.00
#
_symmetry.space_group_name_H-M   'P 1'
#
loop_
_entity.id
_entity.type
_entity.pdbx_description
1 polymer ?
#
loop_
_entity_poly.entity_id
_entity_poly.type
_entity_poly.pdbx_seq_one_letter_code
_entity_poly.pdbx_strand_id
1 'polypeptide(L)'
;MATQDPKLHFVLFPMMAQGHMIPMMDTAKLLAHHENVMVTIVTTPKNASRFTSFVARYVESGLHIQLIKLEFPCKEFGLPEGCENLDMLPGLALASNFFNVSKLLQHEVEKLFQELTPPATCIISDMFLPYTIHIAKKFNIPRIAFTAVSCFWLYNMHNLHVSNIMEIMANKESEYFDLPGIPDKIEMTLAQTGLGSTKAMEALKQFNEDMLEADMGSYGIITNSFEELEPTYARDYKKIRNDKLWCIGPVSFSNIDDLDKVQRGNSNKVLVDEWKHLKWLNSHKDESVIYACLGSLCNLTSLQLIELGLALEATKRPFIWVIREGNQLEELKKWIEESGFEGRINGRGLVIKGWAPQLLILSHPAIGGFLTHCGWNSTIEAICAGVPMVTWPLFADQFFNECLVVQILNVGVKIGVKSPMQWGEEEKSGVLVKKEDVERGIEVLMDETCECKERRKRIRELAEMAKKAVEKGGSSHSNVALFIQDIMKIKDSDKNHMKKHVLYV
;
A
#
# COMPACT_ATOMS: atom_id res chain seq x y z
N MET A 1 3.47 38.17 -8.12
CA MET A 1 4.73 37.56 -8.59
C MET A 1 4.40 36.74 -9.81
N ALA A 2 5.10 36.95 -10.94
CA ALA A 2 4.88 36.13 -12.13
C ALA A 2 5.28 34.70 -11.80
N THR A 3 4.34 33.76 -11.83
CA THR A 3 4.59 32.34 -11.68
C THR A 3 5.46 31.92 -12.87
N GLN A 4 6.71 31.53 -12.61
CA GLN A 4 7.54 30.88 -13.63
C GLN A 4 6.86 29.59 -14.05
N ASP A 5 6.81 29.30 -15.35
CA ASP A 5 6.31 28.02 -15.86
C ASP A 5 7.04 26.85 -15.19
N PRO A 6 6.32 25.80 -14.80
CA PRO A 6 6.92 24.64 -14.11
C PRO A 6 8.02 24.02 -14.97
N LYS A 7 9.18 23.80 -14.35
CA LYS A 7 10.34 23.20 -15.03
C LYS A 7 10.18 21.70 -15.22
N LEU A 8 9.44 21.02 -14.34
CA LEU A 8 9.17 19.60 -14.41
C LEU A 8 7.66 19.34 -14.36
N HIS A 9 7.21 18.42 -15.19
CA HIS A 9 5.84 17.93 -15.18
C HIS A 9 5.84 16.42 -14.99
N PHE A 10 5.49 15.97 -13.78
CA PHE A 10 5.32 14.55 -13.46
C PHE A 10 3.89 14.11 -13.75
N VAL A 11 3.74 13.01 -14.49
CA VAL A 11 2.42 12.40 -14.73
C VAL A 11 2.36 11.07 -13.96
N LEU A 12 1.45 11.00 -12.99
CA LEU A 12 1.31 9.92 -12.05
C LEU A 12 0.16 8.98 -12.45
N PHE A 13 0.44 7.69 -12.44
CA PHE A 13 -0.53 6.63 -12.75
C PHE A 13 -0.66 5.69 -11.55
N PRO A 14 -1.58 5.96 -10.61
CA PRO A 14 -1.87 5.04 -9.51
C PRO A 14 -2.65 3.82 -10.01
N MET A 15 -2.24 2.62 -9.60
CA MET A 15 -3.08 1.43 -9.72
C MET A 15 -4.40 1.64 -8.98
N MET A 16 -5.51 1.23 -9.58
CA MET A 16 -6.85 1.44 -9.06
C MET A 16 -7.17 0.45 -7.92
N ALA A 17 -6.43 0.58 -6.83
CA ALA A 17 -6.62 -0.09 -5.55
C ALA A 17 -6.25 0.89 -4.43
N GLN A 18 -6.99 0.90 -3.32
CA GLN A 18 -6.76 1.88 -2.24
C GLN A 18 -5.33 1.84 -1.69
N GLY A 19 -4.77 0.63 -1.52
CA GLY A 19 -3.39 0.46 -1.05
C GLY A 19 -2.31 1.04 -1.99
N HIS A 20 -2.65 1.35 -3.23
CA HIS A 20 -1.77 1.94 -4.23
C HIS A 20 -2.09 3.42 -4.48
N MET A 21 -3.38 3.75 -4.58
CA MET A 21 -3.82 5.11 -4.85
C MET A 21 -3.44 6.06 -3.73
N ILE A 22 -3.70 5.68 -2.48
CA ILE A 22 -3.46 6.54 -1.32
C ILE A 22 -1.99 7.00 -1.22
N PRO A 23 -0.99 6.10 -1.21
CA PRO A 23 0.40 6.52 -1.16
C PRO A 23 0.87 7.26 -2.43
N MET A 24 0.27 7.00 -3.59
CA MET A 24 0.56 7.77 -4.80
C MET A 24 0.02 9.21 -4.71
N MET A 25 -1.15 9.41 -4.09
CA MET A 25 -1.69 10.74 -3.82
C MET A 25 -0.82 11.52 -2.82
N ASP A 26 -0.35 10.84 -1.75
CA ASP A 26 0.61 11.42 -0.81
C ASP A 26 1.93 11.80 -1.51
N THR A 27 2.40 10.95 -2.43
CA THR A 27 3.59 11.21 -3.26
C THR A 27 3.37 12.40 -4.19
N ALA A 28 2.18 12.53 -4.79
CA ALA A 28 1.83 13.68 -5.63
C ALA A 28 1.93 14.99 -4.84
N LYS A 29 1.40 15.01 -3.61
CA LYS A 29 1.51 16.14 -2.70
C LYS A 29 2.97 16.45 -2.36
N LEU A 30 3.76 15.42 -1.99
CA LEU A 30 5.17 15.57 -1.65
C LEU A 30 5.97 16.20 -2.79
N LEU A 31 5.77 15.75 -4.04
CA LEU A 31 6.46 16.27 -5.21
C LEU A 31 6.02 17.69 -5.55
N ALA A 32 4.73 18.00 -5.43
CA ALA A 32 4.19 19.32 -5.77
C ALA A 32 4.62 20.43 -4.78
N HIS A 33 5.15 20.09 -3.60
CA HIS A 33 5.76 21.06 -2.69
C HIS A 33 7.12 21.59 -3.17
N HIS A 34 7.74 20.94 -4.16
CA HIS A 34 8.98 21.44 -4.74
C HIS A 34 8.70 22.55 -5.76
N GLU A 35 9.46 23.64 -5.66
CA GLU A 35 9.34 24.75 -6.59
C GLU A 35 9.51 24.30 -8.06
N ASN A 36 8.69 24.84 -8.93
CA ASN A 36 8.70 24.56 -10.37
C ASN A 36 8.33 23.10 -10.75
N VAL A 37 7.64 22.38 -9.89
CA VAL A 37 7.08 21.03 -10.16
C VAL A 37 5.57 21.15 -10.36
N MET A 38 5.09 20.59 -11.47
CA MET A 38 3.67 20.33 -11.73
C MET A 38 3.42 18.81 -11.66
N VAL A 39 2.29 18.42 -11.10
CA VAL A 39 1.88 17.02 -10.98
C VAL A 39 0.52 16.84 -11.63
N THR A 40 0.43 15.91 -12.58
CA THR A 40 -0.84 15.44 -13.14
C THR A 40 -1.09 14.02 -12.67
N ILE A 41 -2.24 13.76 -12.09
CA ILE A 41 -2.67 12.43 -11.68
C ILE A 41 -3.70 11.94 -12.68
N VAL A 42 -3.45 10.80 -13.30
CA VAL A 42 -4.36 10.17 -14.27
C VAL A 42 -5.04 8.99 -13.61
N THR A 43 -6.37 9.01 -13.56
CA THR A 43 -7.17 7.93 -12.97
C THR A 43 -8.56 7.86 -13.61
N THR A 44 -9.50 7.11 -13.04
CA THR A 44 -10.84 6.90 -13.58
C THR A 44 -11.89 7.69 -12.77
N PRO A 45 -13.11 7.93 -13.31
CA PRO A 45 -14.12 8.77 -12.67
C PRO A 45 -14.47 8.39 -11.23
N LYS A 46 -14.72 7.09 -10.95
CA LYS A 46 -15.05 6.63 -9.60
C LYS A 46 -13.89 6.77 -8.63
N ASN A 47 -12.67 6.51 -9.10
CA ASN A 47 -11.46 6.69 -8.30
C ASN A 47 -11.19 8.17 -8.04
N ALA A 48 -11.32 9.03 -9.04
CA ALA A 48 -11.17 10.47 -8.90
C ALA A 48 -12.11 11.04 -7.83
N SER A 49 -13.36 10.56 -7.78
CA SER A 49 -14.35 11.04 -6.81
C SER A 49 -13.92 10.82 -5.35
N ARG A 50 -13.09 9.82 -5.08
CA ARG A 50 -12.55 9.53 -3.73
C ARG A 50 -11.52 10.55 -3.27
N PHE A 51 -10.92 11.32 -4.18
CA PHE A 51 -9.81 12.24 -3.90
C PHE A 51 -10.09 13.69 -4.29
N THR A 52 -11.29 14.00 -4.79
CA THR A 52 -11.61 15.33 -5.31
C THR A 52 -11.42 16.42 -4.26
N SER A 53 -11.94 16.25 -3.04
CA SER A 53 -11.81 17.25 -1.96
C SER A 53 -10.37 17.40 -1.50
N PHE A 54 -9.62 16.30 -1.46
CA PHE A 54 -8.21 16.26 -1.11
C PHE A 54 -7.38 17.07 -2.11
N VAL A 55 -7.55 16.82 -3.42
CA VAL A 55 -6.84 17.56 -4.47
C VAL A 55 -7.25 19.02 -4.50
N ALA A 56 -8.54 19.33 -4.34
CA ALA A 56 -9.03 20.72 -4.35
C ALA A 56 -8.35 21.56 -3.26
N ARG A 57 -8.21 21.05 -2.04
CA ARG A 57 -7.51 21.77 -0.97
C ARG A 57 -6.05 22.06 -1.29
N TYR A 58 -5.35 21.14 -1.96
CA TYR A 58 -3.94 21.38 -2.34
C TYR A 58 -3.82 22.41 -3.43
N VAL A 59 -4.72 22.40 -4.40
CA VAL A 59 -4.79 23.47 -5.42
C VAL A 59 -5.08 24.83 -4.76
N GLU A 60 -6.02 24.89 -3.82
CA GLU A 60 -6.31 26.09 -3.03
C GLU A 60 -5.11 26.56 -2.19
N SER A 61 -4.27 25.66 -1.72
CA SER A 61 -3.02 26.00 -1.03
C SER A 61 -1.88 26.44 -1.96
N GLY A 62 -2.12 26.48 -3.27
CA GLY A 62 -1.16 26.94 -4.28
C GLY A 62 -0.28 25.86 -4.89
N LEU A 63 -0.54 24.57 -4.63
CA LEU A 63 0.19 23.47 -5.25
C LEU A 63 -0.29 23.23 -6.69
N HIS A 64 0.65 23.00 -7.60
CA HIS A 64 0.36 22.70 -9.01
C HIS A 64 0.03 21.22 -9.20
N ILE A 65 -1.17 20.82 -8.76
CA ILE A 65 -1.69 19.46 -8.91
C ILE A 65 -2.97 19.50 -9.74
N GLN A 66 -3.10 18.60 -10.70
CA GLN A 66 -4.36 18.38 -11.43
C GLN A 66 -4.72 16.90 -11.50
N LEU A 67 -6.02 16.63 -11.64
CA LEU A 67 -6.58 15.29 -11.75
C LEU A 67 -7.27 15.12 -13.09
N ILE A 68 -6.82 14.19 -13.91
CA ILE A 68 -7.40 13.85 -15.21
C ILE A 68 -8.10 12.51 -15.11
N LYS A 69 -9.30 12.44 -15.68
CA LYS A 69 -10.17 11.27 -15.64
C LYS A 69 -10.20 10.60 -17.00
N LEU A 70 -9.91 9.31 -17.05
CA LEU A 70 -10.07 8.48 -18.24
C LEU A 70 -11.18 7.46 -18.00
N GLU A 71 -12.05 7.29 -18.98
CA GLU A 71 -13.12 6.29 -18.91
C GLU A 71 -12.52 4.89 -18.80
N PHE A 72 -13.08 4.09 -17.88
CA PHE A 72 -12.65 2.71 -17.66
C PHE A 72 -13.64 1.76 -18.32
N PRO A 73 -13.27 1.08 -19.41
CA PRO A 73 -14.20 0.30 -20.22
C PRO A 73 -14.51 -1.06 -19.59
N CYS A 74 -15.18 -1.07 -18.44
CA CYS A 74 -15.47 -2.27 -17.63
C CYS A 74 -16.08 -3.42 -18.46
N LYS A 75 -16.99 -3.11 -19.41
CA LYS A 75 -17.76 -4.10 -20.16
C LYS A 75 -16.92 -4.95 -21.12
N GLU A 76 -15.77 -4.43 -21.59
CA GLU A 76 -14.92 -5.09 -22.60
C GLU A 76 -14.38 -6.46 -22.14
N PHE A 77 -14.18 -6.64 -20.82
CA PHE A 77 -13.75 -7.90 -20.21
C PHE A 77 -14.73 -8.43 -19.18
N GLY A 78 -16.03 -8.08 -19.30
CA GLY A 78 -17.09 -8.64 -18.46
C GLY A 78 -17.07 -8.19 -17.00
N LEU A 79 -16.47 -7.04 -16.70
CA LEU A 79 -16.59 -6.43 -15.38
C LEU A 79 -17.97 -5.75 -15.22
N PRO A 80 -18.51 -5.73 -14.00
CA PRO A 80 -19.72 -4.95 -13.71
C PRO A 80 -19.51 -3.47 -14.04
N GLU A 81 -20.58 -2.80 -14.48
CA GLU A 81 -20.55 -1.37 -14.79
C GLU A 81 -20.14 -0.53 -13.57
N GLY A 82 -19.20 0.38 -13.76
CA GLY A 82 -18.65 1.23 -12.70
C GLY A 82 -17.68 0.53 -11.75
N CYS A 83 -17.24 -0.69 -12.07
CA CYS A 83 -16.23 -1.43 -11.31
C CYS A 83 -14.84 -0.95 -11.70
N GLU A 84 -14.45 0.22 -11.21
CA GLU A 84 -13.23 0.94 -11.58
C GLU A 84 -12.08 0.79 -10.57
N ASN A 85 -12.28 0.01 -9.50
CA ASN A 85 -11.27 -0.26 -8.48
C ASN A 85 -11.33 -1.72 -8.04
N LEU A 86 -10.21 -2.30 -7.65
CA LEU A 86 -10.15 -3.69 -7.15
C LEU A 86 -11.06 -3.92 -5.94
N ASP A 87 -11.27 -2.90 -5.11
CA ASP A 87 -12.18 -3.00 -3.95
C ASP A 87 -13.67 -3.01 -4.32
N MET A 88 -14.00 -2.74 -5.59
CA MET A 88 -15.36 -2.78 -6.14
C MET A 88 -15.67 -4.10 -6.85
N LEU A 89 -14.69 -4.99 -7.00
CA LEU A 89 -14.91 -6.30 -7.59
C LEU A 89 -15.85 -7.14 -6.72
N PRO A 90 -16.80 -7.85 -7.31
CA PRO A 90 -17.65 -8.82 -6.58
C PRO A 90 -16.83 -9.91 -5.89
N GLY A 91 -15.66 -10.23 -6.44
CA GLY A 91 -14.68 -11.16 -5.88
C GLY A 91 -13.36 -11.05 -6.62
N LEU A 92 -12.26 -11.40 -5.97
CA LEU A 92 -10.91 -11.29 -6.53
C LEU A 92 -10.63 -12.29 -7.67
N ALA A 93 -11.52 -13.24 -7.92
CA ALA A 93 -11.49 -14.09 -9.12
C ALA A 93 -11.54 -13.28 -10.44
N LEU A 94 -12.10 -12.06 -10.41
CA LEU A 94 -12.16 -11.16 -11.56
C LEU A 94 -10.94 -10.24 -11.71
N ALA A 95 -9.90 -10.40 -10.88
CA ALA A 95 -8.73 -9.52 -10.91
C ALA A 95 -8.00 -9.57 -12.26
N SER A 96 -7.90 -10.74 -12.91
CA SER A 96 -7.30 -10.86 -14.25
C SER A 96 -8.04 -10.04 -15.31
N ASN A 97 -9.39 -10.05 -15.25
CA ASN A 97 -10.24 -9.25 -16.13
C ASN A 97 -9.97 -7.75 -15.90
N PHE A 98 -9.85 -7.35 -14.64
CA PHE A 98 -9.57 -5.96 -14.25
C PHE A 98 -8.21 -5.48 -14.81
N PHE A 99 -7.16 -6.28 -14.70
CA PHE A 99 -5.85 -5.94 -15.28
C PHE A 99 -5.89 -5.88 -16.81
N ASN A 100 -6.66 -6.74 -17.47
CA ASN A 100 -6.85 -6.68 -18.91
C ASN A 100 -7.56 -5.41 -19.36
N VAL A 101 -8.61 -4.97 -18.64
CA VAL A 101 -9.27 -3.68 -18.90
C VAL A 101 -8.29 -2.52 -18.71
N SER A 102 -7.44 -2.56 -17.68
CA SER A 102 -6.49 -1.48 -17.41
C SER A 102 -5.51 -1.24 -18.56
N LYS A 103 -5.12 -2.28 -19.31
CA LYS A 103 -4.25 -2.16 -20.50
C LYS A 103 -4.90 -1.36 -21.64
N LEU A 104 -6.23 -1.36 -21.74
CA LEU A 104 -6.96 -0.61 -22.77
C LEU A 104 -6.82 0.91 -22.60
N LEU A 105 -6.47 1.37 -21.41
CA LEU A 105 -6.22 2.80 -21.15
C LEU A 105 -5.01 3.34 -21.94
N GLN A 106 -4.13 2.48 -22.45
CA GLN A 106 -2.93 2.91 -23.17
C GLN A 106 -3.25 3.90 -24.30
N HIS A 107 -4.24 3.60 -25.13
CA HIS A 107 -4.59 4.44 -26.27
C HIS A 107 -5.05 5.84 -25.86
N GLU A 108 -5.90 5.94 -24.85
CA GLU A 108 -6.40 7.21 -24.35
C GLU A 108 -5.28 8.01 -23.65
N VAL A 109 -4.37 7.33 -22.96
CA VAL A 109 -3.18 7.97 -22.39
C VAL A 109 -2.26 8.52 -23.49
N GLU A 110 -2.09 7.81 -24.61
CA GLU A 110 -1.29 8.30 -25.73
C GLU A 110 -1.87 9.60 -26.33
N LYS A 111 -3.20 9.71 -26.47
CA LYS A 111 -3.87 10.95 -26.89
C LYS A 111 -3.65 12.05 -25.88
N LEU A 112 -3.88 11.76 -24.60
CA LEU A 112 -3.66 12.71 -23.52
C LEU A 112 -2.25 13.31 -23.56
N PHE A 113 -1.21 12.50 -23.77
CA PHE A 113 0.17 12.96 -23.79
C PHE A 113 0.50 13.90 -24.96
N GLN A 114 -0.25 13.82 -26.06
CA GLN A 114 -0.13 14.75 -27.17
C GLN A 114 -0.72 16.14 -26.86
N GLU A 115 -1.67 16.21 -25.93
CA GLU A 115 -2.41 17.41 -25.58
C GLU A 115 -1.90 18.10 -24.30
N LEU A 116 -1.08 17.39 -23.47
CA LEU A 116 -0.58 17.93 -22.20
C LEU A 116 0.23 19.22 -22.40
N THR A 117 -0.15 20.24 -21.65
CA THR A 117 0.54 21.53 -21.62
C THR A 117 0.79 21.96 -20.17
N PRO A 118 2.04 22.12 -19.74
CA PRO A 118 3.29 21.79 -20.45
C PRO A 118 3.43 20.28 -20.70
N PRO A 119 4.25 19.87 -21.68
CA PRO A 119 4.51 18.45 -21.94
C PRO A 119 5.04 17.71 -20.71
N ALA A 120 4.69 16.43 -20.57
CA ALA A 120 5.21 15.57 -19.53
C ALA A 120 6.75 15.46 -19.61
N THR A 121 7.42 15.48 -18.46
CA THR A 121 8.88 15.29 -18.37
C THR A 121 9.25 13.94 -17.77
N CYS A 122 8.34 13.28 -17.07
CA CYS A 122 8.55 12.00 -16.46
C CYS A 122 7.20 11.33 -16.16
N ILE A 123 7.12 10.02 -16.32
CA ILE A 123 6.03 9.19 -15.85
C ILE A 123 6.42 8.57 -14.53
N ILE A 124 5.57 8.69 -13.51
CA ILE A 124 5.64 7.91 -12.27
C ILE A 124 4.44 6.97 -12.28
N SER A 125 4.67 5.69 -12.49
CA SER A 125 3.61 4.71 -12.65
C SER A 125 3.72 3.60 -11.63
N ASP A 126 2.58 3.22 -11.08
CA ASP A 126 2.50 2.00 -10.29
C ASP A 126 3.03 0.80 -11.08
N MET A 127 3.70 -0.12 -10.40
CA MET A 127 4.27 -1.32 -11.03
C MET A 127 3.20 -2.17 -11.72
N PHE A 128 1.96 -2.16 -11.22
CA PHE A 128 0.82 -2.89 -11.78
C PHE A 128 0.18 -2.23 -13.02
N LEU A 129 0.78 -1.18 -13.57
CA LEU A 129 0.37 -0.55 -14.83
C LEU A 129 1.49 -0.63 -15.87
N PRO A 130 1.86 -1.85 -16.35
CA PRO A 130 3.02 -2.06 -17.23
C PRO A 130 2.90 -1.35 -18.57
N TYR A 131 1.70 -1.12 -19.09
CA TYR A 131 1.50 -0.44 -20.38
C TYR A 131 2.14 0.97 -20.45
N THR A 132 2.34 1.60 -19.30
CA THR A 132 2.95 2.95 -19.23
C THR A 132 4.40 2.99 -19.70
N ILE A 133 5.10 1.85 -19.77
CA ILE A 133 6.45 1.77 -20.36
C ILE A 133 6.43 2.07 -21.87
N HIS A 134 5.37 1.67 -22.56
CA HIS A 134 5.21 1.94 -24.00
C HIS A 134 4.96 3.43 -24.24
N ILE A 135 4.20 4.09 -23.34
CA ILE A 135 4.00 5.54 -23.37
C ILE A 135 5.34 6.27 -23.19
N ALA A 136 6.10 5.88 -22.15
CA ALA A 136 7.40 6.46 -21.88
C ALA A 136 8.37 6.34 -23.08
N LYS A 137 8.44 5.16 -23.70
CA LYS A 137 9.24 4.90 -24.91
C LYS A 137 8.75 5.77 -26.08
N LYS A 138 7.45 5.86 -26.33
CA LYS A 138 6.85 6.62 -27.43
C LYS A 138 7.14 8.12 -27.33
N PHE A 139 7.08 8.68 -26.13
CA PHE A 139 7.31 10.11 -25.91
C PHE A 139 8.74 10.46 -25.49
N ASN A 140 9.64 9.47 -25.48
CA ASN A 140 11.06 9.61 -25.12
C ASN A 140 11.25 10.31 -23.77
N ILE A 141 10.54 9.87 -22.75
CA ILE A 141 10.64 10.36 -21.36
C ILE A 141 10.89 9.21 -20.39
N PRO A 142 11.56 9.44 -19.24
CA PRO A 142 11.79 8.40 -18.26
C PRO A 142 10.48 7.92 -17.63
N ARG A 143 10.36 6.59 -17.43
CA ARG A 143 9.38 5.97 -16.56
C ARG A 143 10.06 5.61 -15.24
N ILE A 144 9.43 6.01 -14.14
CA ILE A 144 9.78 5.60 -12.78
C ILE A 144 8.71 4.64 -12.30
N ALA A 145 9.11 3.47 -11.86
CA ALA A 145 8.18 2.55 -11.19
C ALA A 145 7.93 3.06 -9.77
N PHE A 146 6.67 3.21 -9.40
CA PHE A 146 6.26 3.46 -8.03
C PHE A 146 5.85 2.15 -7.38
N THR A 147 6.35 1.90 -6.18
CA THR A 147 6.03 0.69 -5.42
C THR A 147 5.57 1.04 -4.01
N ALA A 148 4.45 0.45 -3.61
CA ALA A 148 3.92 0.56 -2.25
C ALA A 148 4.22 -0.74 -1.47
N VAL A 149 5.47 -1.23 -1.57
CA VAL A 149 5.99 -2.43 -0.89
C VAL A 149 7.32 -2.13 -0.21
N SER A 150 7.79 -3.04 0.66
CA SER A 150 9.07 -2.93 1.37
C SER A 150 10.28 -3.17 0.45
N CYS A 151 11.43 -2.59 0.79
CA CYS A 151 12.70 -2.95 0.13
C CYS A 151 13.05 -4.42 0.39
N PHE A 152 12.67 -4.96 1.53
CA PHE A 152 12.78 -6.37 1.85
C PHE A 152 12.05 -7.24 0.83
N TRP A 153 10.79 -6.91 0.50
CA TRP A 153 10.05 -7.62 -0.53
C TRP A 153 10.71 -7.51 -1.91
N LEU A 154 11.08 -6.29 -2.34
CA LEU A 154 11.72 -6.05 -3.64
C LEU A 154 13.01 -6.87 -3.81
N TYR A 155 13.86 -6.87 -2.78
CA TYR A 155 15.13 -7.61 -2.80
C TYR A 155 14.91 -9.12 -2.83
N ASN A 156 13.97 -9.64 -2.04
CA ASN A 156 13.66 -11.05 -2.03
C ASN A 156 13.02 -11.53 -3.34
N MET A 157 12.09 -10.76 -3.92
CA MET A 157 11.50 -11.11 -5.22
C MET A 157 12.55 -11.16 -6.33
N HIS A 158 13.51 -10.24 -6.32
CA HIS A 158 14.66 -10.31 -7.24
C HIS A 158 15.48 -11.59 -7.01
N ASN A 159 15.84 -11.90 -5.78
CA ASN A 159 16.63 -13.10 -5.45
C ASN A 159 15.90 -14.40 -5.80
N LEU A 160 14.60 -14.48 -5.56
CA LEU A 160 13.76 -15.61 -5.96
C LEU A 160 13.72 -15.76 -7.47
N HIS A 161 13.67 -14.66 -8.23
CA HIS A 161 13.65 -14.69 -9.68
C HIS A 161 14.99 -15.14 -10.29
N VAL A 162 16.12 -14.69 -9.74
CA VAL A 162 17.44 -15.04 -10.27
C VAL A 162 17.98 -16.39 -9.76
N SER A 163 17.34 -16.96 -8.73
CA SER A 163 17.68 -18.27 -8.19
C SER A 163 16.89 -19.38 -8.89
N ASN A 164 17.40 -20.59 -8.89
CA ASN A 164 16.69 -21.76 -9.40
C ASN A 164 15.67 -22.33 -8.40
N ILE A 165 15.35 -21.58 -7.32
CA ILE A 165 14.48 -22.08 -6.24
C ILE A 165 13.07 -22.39 -6.75
N MET A 166 12.57 -21.65 -7.71
CA MET A 166 11.27 -21.88 -8.34
C MET A 166 11.17 -23.26 -8.99
N GLU A 167 12.21 -23.69 -9.71
CA GLU A 167 12.26 -25.00 -10.33
C GLU A 167 12.42 -26.11 -9.28
N ILE A 168 13.25 -25.88 -8.27
CA ILE A 168 13.51 -26.84 -7.18
C ILE A 168 12.23 -27.08 -6.36
N MET A 169 11.43 -26.05 -6.13
CA MET A 169 10.24 -26.09 -5.27
C MET A 169 8.93 -26.33 -6.04
N ALA A 170 8.94 -26.43 -7.38
CA ALA A 170 7.73 -26.50 -8.22
C ALA A 170 6.74 -27.62 -7.83
N ASN A 171 7.23 -28.76 -7.26
CA ASN A 171 6.41 -29.86 -6.77
C ASN A 171 6.35 -29.93 -5.22
N LYS A 172 6.77 -28.89 -4.53
CA LYS A 172 6.96 -28.82 -3.09
C LYS A 172 6.44 -27.52 -2.49
N GLU A 173 5.35 -27.02 -3.01
CA GLU A 173 4.83 -25.65 -2.70
C GLU A 173 4.56 -25.43 -1.21
N SER A 174 4.30 -26.50 -0.44
CA SER A 174 4.05 -26.46 1.01
C SER A 174 5.29 -26.71 1.87
N GLU A 175 6.42 -27.11 1.28
CA GLU A 175 7.67 -27.29 2.02
C GLU A 175 8.33 -25.92 2.27
N TYR A 176 8.92 -25.78 3.46
CA TYR A 176 9.66 -24.58 3.82
C TYR A 176 11.06 -24.61 3.19
N PHE A 177 11.53 -23.47 2.72
CA PHE A 177 12.89 -23.25 2.24
C PHE A 177 13.45 -21.93 2.78
N ASP A 178 14.75 -21.85 2.94
CA ASP A 178 15.42 -20.60 3.29
C ASP A 178 15.37 -19.63 2.11
N LEU A 179 14.98 -18.37 2.33
CA LEU A 179 15.01 -17.32 1.30
C LEU A 179 16.44 -17.11 0.81
N PRO A 180 16.68 -17.17 -0.51
CA PRO A 180 18.03 -17.10 -1.07
C PRO A 180 18.61 -15.68 -1.01
N GLY A 181 19.92 -15.57 -0.80
CA GLY A 181 20.69 -14.33 -0.98
C GLY A 181 20.43 -13.22 0.06
N ILE A 182 19.80 -13.54 1.19
CA ILE A 182 19.61 -12.59 2.30
C ILE A 182 20.46 -12.96 3.51
N PRO A 183 20.85 -11.97 4.34
CA PRO A 183 21.67 -12.24 5.54
C PRO A 183 20.89 -12.90 6.68
N ASP A 184 19.57 -12.67 6.72
CA ASP A 184 18.71 -13.18 7.77
C ASP A 184 18.21 -14.59 7.41
N LYS A 185 18.15 -15.48 8.41
CA LYS A 185 17.60 -16.81 8.19
C LYS A 185 16.06 -16.75 8.27
N ILE A 186 15.42 -16.73 7.11
CA ILE A 186 13.97 -16.68 6.98
C ILE A 186 13.49 -17.82 6.10
N GLU A 187 12.59 -18.63 6.64
CA GLU A 187 11.97 -19.74 5.95
C GLU A 187 10.56 -19.37 5.50
N MET A 188 10.26 -19.67 4.24
CA MET A 188 8.92 -19.51 3.65
C MET A 188 8.57 -20.73 2.80
N THR A 189 7.27 -20.92 2.53
CA THR A 189 6.82 -21.83 1.49
C THR A 189 6.66 -21.10 0.16
N LEU A 190 6.70 -21.81 -0.97
CA LEU A 190 6.49 -21.19 -2.27
C LEU A 190 5.11 -20.50 -2.36
N ALA A 191 4.09 -21.10 -1.76
CA ALA A 191 2.77 -20.49 -1.68
C ALA A 191 2.79 -19.12 -0.96
N GLN A 192 3.53 -19.01 0.14
CA GLN A 192 3.65 -17.75 0.91
C GLN A 192 4.40 -16.64 0.15
N THR A 193 5.29 -16.99 -0.78
CA THR A 193 5.98 -16.00 -1.63
C THR A 193 5.05 -15.39 -2.69
N GLY A 194 3.87 -15.96 -2.92
CA GLY A 194 2.96 -15.54 -3.99
C GLY A 194 3.36 -16.06 -5.38
N LEU A 195 4.37 -16.94 -5.45
CA LEU A 195 4.87 -17.53 -6.70
C LEU A 195 4.40 -18.98 -6.91
N GLY A 196 3.55 -19.50 -6.02
CA GLY A 196 2.97 -20.83 -6.15
C GLY A 196 2.06 -20.97 -7.38
N SER A 197 1.92 -22.20 -7.88
CA SER A 197 1.14 -22.54 -9.07
C SER A 197 -0.36 -22.63 -8.76
N THR A 198 -1.05 -21.48 -8.76
CA THR A 198 -2.50 -21.44 -8.63
C THR A 198 -3.16 -21.08 -9.97
N LYS A 199 -4.45 -21.46 -10.17
CA LYS A 199 -5.21 -21.05 -11.36
C LYS A 199 -5.24 -19.53 -11.55
N ALA A 200 -5.27 -18.77 -10.46
CA ALA A 200 -5.23 -17.32 -10.49
C ALA A 200 -3.86 -16.81 -10.99
N MET A 201 -2.77 -17.45 -10.57
CA MET A 201 -1.41 -17.11 -11.03
C MET A 201 -1.21 -17.47 -12.50
N GLU A 202 -1.73 -18.61 -12.96
CA GLU A 202 -1.71 -18.97 -14.37
C GLU A 202 -2.47 -17.93 -15.24
N ALA A 203 -3.63 -17.48 -14.77
CA ALA A 203 -4.41 -16.43 -15.45
C ALA A 203 -3.69 -15.06 -15.49
N LEU A 204 -2.74 -14.83 -14.58
CA LEU A 204 -1.95 -13.61 -14.49
C LEU A 204 -0.54 -13.74 -15.06
N LYS A 205 -0.16 -14.90 -15.62
CA LYS A 205 1.20 -15.15 -16.09
C LYS A 205 1.69 -14.08 -17.05
N GLN A 206 0.95 -13.81 -18.14
CA GLN A 206 1.32 -12.79 -19.11
C GLN A 206 1.40 -11.39 -18.48
N PHE A 207 0.49 -11.08 -17.56
CA PHE A 207 0.52 -9.81 -16.85
C PHE A 207 1.78 -9.68 -15.98
N ASN A 208 2.20 -10.74 -15.30
CA ASN A 208 3.41 -10.75 -14.49
C ASN A 208 4.68 -10.60 -15.36
N GLU A 209 4.71 -11.21 -16.54
CA GLU A 209 5.79 -11.03 -17.52
C GLU A 209 5.85 -9.57 -18.00
N ASP A 210 4.72 -8.98 -18.36
CA ASP A 210 4.63 -7.57 -18.76
C ASP A 210 5.09 -6.62 -17.63
N MET A 211 4.73 -6.92 -16.36
CA MET A 211 5.19 -6.14 -15.21
C MET A 211 6.70 -6.20 -15.05
N LEU A 212 7.29 -7.39 -15.16
CA LEU A 212 8.73 -7.58 -15.05
C LEU A 212 9.47 -6.82 -16.17
N GLU A 213 9.00 -6.93 -17.43
CA GLU A 213 9.56 -6.18 -18.54
C GLU A 213 9.48 -4.67 -18.33
N ALA A 214 8.33 -4.18 -17.86
CA ALA A 214 8.13 -2.76 -17.59
C ALA A 214 9.01 -2.26 -16.44
N ASP A 215 9.18 -3.07 -15.38
CA ASP A 215 10.08 -2.75 -14.27
C ASP A 215 11.54 -2.69 -14.72
N MET A 216 11.99 -3.70 -15.45
CA MET A 216 13.35 -3.75 -16.03
C MET A 216 13.63 -2.57 -16.99
N GLY A 217 12.62 -2.17 -17.76
CA GLY A 217 12.68 -1.04 -18.70
C GLY A 217 12.54 0.33 -18.03
N SER A 218 12.21 0.41 -16.75
CA SER A 218 12.07 1.68 -16.02
C SER A 218 13.42 2.27 -15.71
N TYR A 219 13.51 3.60 -15.74
CA TYR A 219 14.73 4.35 -15.38
C TYR A 219 15.15 4.12 -13.93
N GLY A 220 14.18 3.96 -13.03
CA GLY A 220 14.40 3.72 -11.62
C GLY A 220 13.11 3.44 -10.87
N ILE A 221 13.22 3.34 -9.55
CA ILE A 221 12.14 2.98 -8.65
C ILE A 221 12.03 4.01 -7.53
N ILE A 222 10.79 4.43 -7.24
CA ILE A 222 10.43 5.14 -6.01
C ILE A 222 9.64 4.17 -5.14
N THR A 223 10.03 4.04 -3.86
CA THR A 223 9.32 3.21 -2.90
C THR A 223 8.88 3.99 -1.66
N ASN A 224 7.70 3.64 -1.13
CA ASN A 224 7.17 4.15 0.14
C ASN A 224 7.84 3.40 1.32
N SER A 225 9.14 3.58 1.49
CA SER A 225 9.94 3.09 2.61
C SER A 225 11.01 4.13 2.97
N PHE A 226 11.78 3.93 4.03
CA PHE A 226 12.92 4.76 4.40
C PHE A 226 14.14 3.90 4.71
N GLU A 227 15.32 4.42 4.42
CA GLU A 227 16.58 3.63 4.43
C GLU A 227 16.90 3.05 5.81
N GLU A 228 16.57 3.75 6.89
CA GLU A 228 16.83 3.34 8.27
C GLU A 228 15.94 2.18 8.73
N LEU A 229 14.79 1.95 8.10
CA LEU A 229 13.92 0.82 8.41
C LEU A 229 14.50 -0.51 7.92
N GLU A 230 15.07 -0.49 6.73
CA GLU A 230 15.50 -1.67 5.98
C GLU A 230 16.92 -1.49 5.39
N PRO A 231 17.93 -1.08 6.18
CA PRO A 231 19.18 -0.52 5.66
C PRO A 231 19.95 -1.49 4.75
N THR A 232 19.98 -2.76 5.07
CA THR A 232 20.64 -3.78 4.26
C THR A 232 19.91 -4.01 2.95
N TYR A 233 18.60 -4.19 3.01
CA TYR A 233 17.76 -4.50 1.85
C TYR A 233 17.66 -3.31 0.90
N ALA A 234 17.48 -2.10 1.43
CA ALA A 234 17.47 -0.86 0.64
C ALA A 234 18.81 -0.65 -0.08
N ARG A 235 19.93 -0.80 0.64
CA ARG A 235 21.28 -0.66 0.07
C ARG A 235 21.56 -1.69 -1.03
N ASP A 236 21.25 -2.96 -0.79
CA ASP A 236 21.62 -4.02 -1.71
C ASP A 236 20.69 -4.07 -2.93
N TYR A 237 19.41 -3.76 -2.76
CA TYR A 237 18.50 -3.60 -3.90
C TYR A 237 18.84 -2.33 -4.73
N LYS A 238 19.27 -1.24 -4.09
CA LYS A 238 19.74 -0.03 -4.78
C LYS A 238 20.91 -0.33 -5.73
N LYS A 239 21.86 -1.19 -5.32
CA LYS A 239 22.96 -1.65 -6.19
C LYS A 239 22.44 -2.41 -7.43
N ILE A 240 21.48 -3.30 -7.23
CA ILE A 240 20.82 -4.05 -8.33
C ILE A 240 20.19 -3.07 -9.35
N ARG A 241 19.66 -1.95 -8.86
CA ARG A 241 19.02 -0.91 -9.69
C ARG A 241 20.00 0.19 -10.16
N ASN A 242 21.30 -0.07 -10.16
CA ASN A 242 22.33 0.89 -10.59
C ASN A 242 22.16 2.27 -9.90
N ASP A 243 21.95 2.27 -8.59
CA ASP A 243 21.69 3.43 -7.73
C ASP A 243 20.40 4.22 -8.06
N LYS A 244 19.48 3.64 -8.84
CA LYS A 244 18.20 4.25 -9.20
C LYS A 244 17.04 3.73 -8.35
N LEU A 245 17.24 3.68 -7.04
CA LEU A 245 16.22 3.43 -6.02
C LEU A 245 16.17 4.62 -5.08
N TRP A 246 14.98 5.19 -4.89
CA TRP A 246 14.72 6.28 -3.96
C TRP A 246 13.67 5.87 -2.94
N CYS A 247 14.08 5.67 -1.69
CA CYS A 247 13.19 5.50 -0.56
C CYS A 247 12.69 6.88 -0.14
N ILE A 248 11.44 7.22 -0.45
CA ILE A 248 10.87 8.56 -0.22
C ILE A 248 9.88 8.62 0.93
N GLY A 249 9.59 7.44 1.54
CA GLY A 249 8.60 7.30 2.60
C GLY A 249 9.14 7.63 4.00
N PRO A 250 8.28 7.56 5.00
CA PRO A 250 6.83 7.28 4.89
C PRO A 250 6.06 8.46 4.30
N VAL A 251 5.44 8.27 3.14
CA VAL A 251 4.72 9.36 2.46
C VAL A 251 3.48 9.83 3.23
N SER A 252 2.97 9.01 4.15
CA SER A 252 1.84 9.36 5.03
C SER A 252 2.13 10.58 5.92
N PHE A 253 3.40 10.89 6.23
CA PHE A 253 3.78 12.09 6.97
C PHE A 253 3.57 13.40 6.19
N SER A 254 3.26 13.33 4.90
CA SER A 254 2.79 14.52 4.16
C SER A 254 1.41 15.02 4.67
N ASN A 255 0.67 14.20 5.42
CA ASN A 255 -0.63 14.54 6.01
C ASN A 255 -0.44 15.03 7.44
N ILE A 256 -0.19 16.33 7.58
CA ILE A 256 0.19 16.94 8.86
C ILE A 256 -1.03 17.17 9.75
N ASP A 257 -2.12 17.73 9.20
CA ASP A 257 -3.33 18.04 9.95
C ASP A 257 -4.33 16.89 10.02
N ASP A 258 -5.23 16.95 11.01
CA ASP A 258 -6.22 15.88 11.21
C ASP A 258 -7.23 15.78 10.07
N LEU A 259 -7.52 16.88 9.38
CA LEU A 259 -8.41 16.87 8.24
C LEU A 259 -7.81 16.10 7.06
N ASP A 260 -6.49 16.25 6.81
CA ASP A 260 -5.76 15.44 5.83
C ASP A 260 -5.82 13.96 6.18
N LYS A 261 -5.58 13.61 7.44
CA LYS A 261 -5.62 12.22 7.93
C LYS A 261 -7.02 11.60 7.77
N VAL A 262 -8.06 12.39 8.03
CA VAL A 262 -9.47 11.98 7.92
C VAL A 262 -9.87 11.75 6.46
N GLN A 263 -9.57 12.68 5.59
CA GLN A 263 -10.00 12.63 4.19
C GLN A 263 -9.14 11.69 3.31
N ARG A 264 -8.05 11.19 3.86
CA ARG A 264 -7.14 10.30 3.13
C ARG A 264 -7.85 9.03 2.69
N GLY A 265 -8.01 8.89 1.37
CA GLY A 265 -8.64 7.72 0.73
C GLY A 265 -10.17 7.73 0.67
N ASN A 266 -10.85 8.66 1.32
CA ASN A 266 -12.30 8.83 1.19
C ASN A 266 -12.76 10.26 1.52
N SER A 267 -12.75 11.12 0.52
CA SER A 267 -13.15 12.53 0.68
C SER A 267 -14.66 12.77 0.88
N ASN A 268 -15.49 11.74 0.69
CA ASN A 268 -16.95 11.88 0.66
C ASN A 268 -17.64 11.52 1.98
N LYS A 269 -16.94 10.94 2.97
CA LYS A 269 -17.53 10.61 4.27
C LYS A 269 -17.41 11.77 5.25
N VAL A 270 -18.50 12.00 5.93
CA VAL A 270 -18.80 13.16 6.78
C VAL A 270 -17.98 13.14 8.07
N LEU A 271 -17.37 14.28 8.39
CA LEU A 271 -16.64 14.60 9.64
C LEU A 271 -17.36 14.22 10.95
N VAL A 272 -18.68 14.02 10.92
CA VAL A 272 -19.50 13.81 12.13
C VAL A 272 -19.24 12.46 12.81
N ASP A 273 -19.04 11.38 12.04
CA ASP A 273 -18.82 10.04 12.62
C ASP A 273 -17.39 9.88 13.18
N GLU A 274 -16.45 10.61 12.64
CA GLU A 274 -15.05 10.56 13.03
C GLU A 274 -14.81 11.24 14.39
N TRP A 275 -15.54 12.33 14.69
CA TRP A 275 -15.55 12.91 16.02
C TRP A 275 -16.09 11.96 17.09
N LYS A 276 -17.02 11.04 16.72
CA LYS A 276 -17.49 9.99 17.64
C LYS A 276 -16.39 8.97 17.93
N HIS A 277 -15.61 8.59 16.92
CA HIS A 277 -14.49 7.65 17.09
C HIS A 277 -13.41 8.24 17.99
N LEU A 278 -13.00 9.49 17.78
CA LEU A 278 -12.04 10.18 18.63
C LEU A 278 -12.58 10.38 20.05
N LYS A 279 -13.85 10.76 20.21
CA LYS A 279 -14.47 10.90 21.54
C LYS A 279 -14.48 9.56 22.29
N TRP A 280 -14.73 8.45 21.58
CA TRP A 280 -14.67 7.12 22.17
C TRP A 280 -13.23 6.76 22.57
N LEU A 281 -12.24 7.00 21.71
CA LEU A 281 -10.83 6.78 22.02
C LEU A 281 -10.37 7.59 23.23
N ASN A 282 -10.74 8.87 23.30
CA ASN A 282 -10.43 9.77 24.44
C ASN A 282 -10.98 9.27 25.79
N SER A 283 -11.96 8.36 25.80
CA SER A 283 -12.49 7.76 27.03
C SER A 283 -11.68 6.57 27.53
N HIS A 284 -10.64 6.16 26.81
CA HIS A 284 -9.80 5.01 27.13
C HIS A 284 -8.39 5.44 27.57
N LYS A 285 -7.73 4.57 28.34
CA LYS A 285 -6.35 4.79 28.77
C LYS A 285 -5.38 4.66 27.57
N ASP A 286 -4.27 5.36 27.67
CA ASP A 286 -3.17 5.22 26.71
C ASP A 286 -2.77 3.76 26.56
N GLU A 287 -2.46 3.36 25.30
CA GLU A 287 -1.99 2.03 24.93
C GLU A 287 -2.89 0.85 25.37
N SER A 288 -4.21 1.09 25.56
CA SER A 288 -5.15 0.07 26.04
C SER A 288 -6.04 -0.53 24.95
N VAL A 289 -6.21 0.15 23.83
CA VAL A 289 -7.16 -0.20 22.76
C VAL A 289 -6.49 -1.03 21.68
N ILE A 290 -7.15 -2.11 21.24
CA ILE A 290 -6.79 -2.86 20.05
C ILE A 290 -7.52 -2.28 18.84
N TYR A 291 -6.76 -1.90 17.81
CA TYR A 291 -7.31 -1.58 16.50
C TYR A 291 -7.23 -2.83 15.61
N ALA A 292 -8.36 -3.31 15.08
CA ALA A 292 -8.43 -4.46 14.18
C ALA A 292 -8.95 -4.03 12.80
N CYS A 293 -8.07 -4.09 11.78
CA CYS A 293 -8.41 -3.76 10.39
C CYS A 293 -7.59 -4.63 9.43
N LEU A 294 -8.29 -5.39 8.58
CA LEU A 294 -7.70 -6.35 7.67
C LEU A 294 -7.61 -5.85 6.21
N GLY A 295 -7.61 -4.52 6.03
CA GLY A 295 -7.37 -3.86 4.75
C GLY A 295 -8.58 -3.75 3.84
N SER A 296 -8.42 -2.99 2.75
CA SER A 296 -9.49 -2.67 1.80
C SER A 296 -9.86 -3.83 0.86
N LEU A 297 -8.95 -4.80 0.68
CA LEU A 297 -9.18 -5.99 -0.16
C LEU A 297 -9.40 -7.25 0.70
N CYS A 298 -9.77 -7.08 1.98
CA CYS A 298 -10.11 -8.20 2.85
C CYS A 298 -11.33 -8.94 2.28
N ASN A 299 -11.14 -10.22 1.97
CA ASN A 299 -12.15 -11.11 1.44
C ASN A 299 -12.37 -12.34 2.34
N LEU A 300 -12.13 -12.18 3.64
CA LEU A 300 -12.42 -13.21 4.63
C LEU A 300 -13.91 -13.53 4.67
N THR A 301 -14.23 -14.83 4.82
CA THR A 301 -15.61 -15.30 4.94
C THR A 301 -16.28 -14.79 6.21
N SER A 302 -17.62 -14.76 6.22
CA SER A 302 -18.39 -14.39 7.41
C SER A 302 -18.00 -15.23 8.63
N LEU A 303 -17.80 -16.55 8.46
CA LEU A 303 -17.40 -17.47 9.54
C LEU A 303 -16.03 -17.10 10.12
N GLN A 304 -15.06 -16.74 9.27
CA GLN A 304 -13.73 -16.33 9.74
C GLN A 304 -13.78 -14.98 10.49
N LEU A 305 -14.63 -14.05 10.07
CA LEU A 305 -14.82 -12.77 10.74
C LEU A 305 -15.59 -12.94 12.07
N ILE A 306 -16.47 -13.93 12.18
CA ILE A 306 -17.13 -14.30 13.46
C ILE A 306 -16.08 -14.78 14.47
N GLU A 307 -15.13 -15.61 14.07
CA GLU A 307 -14.01 -16.04 14.94
C GLU A 307 -13.21 -14.84 15.45
N LEU A 308 -12.94 -13.86 14.57
CA LEU A 308 -12.29 -12.60 14.98
C LEU A 308 -13.13 -11.82 15.99
N GLY A 309 -14.44 -11.66 15.73
CA GLY A 309 -15.34 -10.95 16.63
C GLY A 309 -15.40 -11.60 18.04
N LEU A 310 -15.50 -12.93 18.06
CA LEU A 310 -15.49 -13.72 19.31
C LEU A 310 -14.15 -13.58 20.05
N ALA A 311 -13.02 -13.53 19.34
CA ALA A 311 -11.72 -13.33 19.95
C ALA A 311 -11.61 -11.93 20.58
N LEU A 312 -11.97 -10.87 19.83
CA LEU A 312 -11.96 -9.50 20.34
C LEU A 312 -12.85 -9.35 21.60
N GLU A 313 -14.02 -10.00 21.61
CA GLU A 313 -14.89 -10.05 22.79
C GLU A 313 -14.20 -10.75 23.97
N ALA A 314 -13.54 -11.89 23.73
CA ALA A 314 -12.93 -12.74 24.76
C ALA A 314 -11.75 -12.06 25.47
N THR A 315 -10.95 -11.25 24.76
CA THR A 315 -9.80 -10.53 25.35
C THR A 315 -10.18 -9.57 26.48
N LYS A 316 -11.46 -9.19 26.61
CA LYS A 316 -11.96 -8.18 27.56
C LYS A 316 -11.31 -6.80 27.43
N ARG A 317 -10.48 -6.57 26.42
CA ARG A 317 -9.82 -5.30 26.14
C ARG A 317 -10.73 -4.37 25.32
N PRO A 318 -10.58 -3.05 25.42
CA PRO A 318 -11.21 -2.13 24.48
C PRO A 318 -10.69 -2.39 23.04
N PHE A 319 -11.57 -2.30 22.06
CA PHE A 319 -11.17 -2.49 20.67
C PHE A 319 -12.00 -1.66 19.67
N ILE A 320 -11.37 -1.33 18.54
CA ILE A 320 -12.04 -0.88 17.32
C ILE A 320 -11.93 -2.00 16.31
N TRP A 321 -13.04 -2.43 15.73
CA TRP A 321 -13.09 -3.42 14.68
C TRP A 321 -13.66 -2.83 13.39
N VAL A 322 -12.86 -2.77 12.34
CA VAL A 322 -13.29 -2.30 11.02
C VAL A 322 -13.74 -3.48 10.17
N ILE A 323 -14.98 -3.43 9.73
CA ILE A 323 -15.59 -4.42 8.85
C ILE A 323 -15.81 -3.75 7.49
N ARG A 324 -15.18 -4.29 6.45
CA ARG A 324 -15.41 -3.83 5.07
C ARG A 324 -16.86 -4.05 4.67
N GLU A 325 -17.46 -3.09 3.95
CA GLU A 325 -18.76 -3.30 3.31
C GLU A 325 -18.64 -4.23 2.10
N GLY A 326 -19.56 -5.19 1.95
CA GLY A 326 -19.61 -6.12 0.81
C GLY A 326 -20.77 -7.09 0.92
N ASN A 327 -21.19 -7.66 -0.21
CA ASN A 327 -22.37 -8.53 -0.29
C ASN A 327 -22.17 -9.92 0.34
N GLN A 328 -20.91 -10.32 0.62
CA GLN A 328 -20.58 -11.64 1.18
C GLN A 328 -20.65 -11.69 2.71
N LEU A 329 -21.12 -10.63 3.38
CA LEU A 329 -21.11 -10.50 4.84
C LEU A 329 -22.49 -10.58 5.48
N GLU A 330 -23.50 -11.13 4.78
CA GLU A 330 -24.87 -11.25 5.30
C GLU A 330 -24.95 -12.12 6.57
N GLU A 331 -24.22 -13.24 6.61
CA GLU A 331 -24.16 -14.08 7.81
C GLU A 331 -23.48 -13.38 9.00
N LEU A 332 -22.41 -12.60 8.73
CA LEU A 332 -21.76 -11.81 9.77
C LEU A 332 -22.69 -10.71 10.32
N LYS A 333 -23.42 -10.02 9.45
CA LYS A 333 -24.40 -9.00 9.85
C LYS A 333 -25.48 -9.60 10.74
N LYS A 334 -26.07 -10.73 10.26
CA LYS A 334 -27.07 -11.49 11.01
C LYS A 334 -26.53 -11.95 12.38
N TRP A 335 -25.30 -12.47 12.42
CA TRP A 335 -24.66 -12.87 13.67
C TRP A 335 -24.49 -11.69 14.62
N ILE A 336 -24.03 -10.52 14.17
CA ILE A 336 -23.87 -9.32 14.99
C ILE A 336 -25.21 -8.92 15.60
N GLU A 337 -26.29 -8.93 14.81
CA GLU A 337 -27.62 -8.50 15.23
C GLU A 337 -28.30 -9.50 16.17
N GLU A 338 -28.28 -10.80 15.83
CA GLU A 338 -29.05 -11.84 16.53
C GLU A 338 -28.33 -12.43 17.76
N SER A 339 -26.98 -12.43 17.76
CA SER A 339 -26.20 -13.05 18.86
C SER A 339 -26.15 -12.21 20.14
N GLY A 340 -26.59 -10.96 20.09
CA GLY A 340 -26.42 -10.01 21.20
C GLY A 340 -24.98 -9.51 21.34
N PHE A 341 -24.13 -9.66 20.33
CA PHE A 341 -22.73 -9.26 20.35
C PHE A 341 -22.54 -7.78 20.71
N GLU A 342 -23.27 -6.87 20.08
CA GLU A 342 -23.18 -5.43 20.35
C GLU A 342 -23.50 -5.08 21.81
N GLY A 343 -24.48 -5.78 22.42
CA GLY A 343 -24.79 -5.63 23.84
C GLY A 343 -23.65 -6.06 24.75
N ARG A 344 -22.99 -7.18 24.44
CA ARG A 344 -21.88 -7.70 25.26
C ARG A 344 -20.59 -6.89 25.17
N ILE A 345 -20.37 -6.19 24.06
CA ILE A 345 -19.22 -5.29 23.86
C ILE A 345 -19.51 -3.83 24.20
N ASN A 346 -20.74 -3.50 24.62
CA ASN A 346 -21.17 -2.13 24.87
C ASN A 346 -20.19 -1.37 25.78
N GLY A 347 -19.79 -0.16 25.34
CA GLY A 347 -18.80 0.69 26.03
C GLY A 347 -17.34 0.25 25.85
N ARG A 348 -17.07 -0.99 25.42
CA ARG A 348 -15.74 -1.56 25.27
C ARG A 348 -15.34 -1.77 23.81
N GLY A 349 -16.27 -2.11 22.94
CA GLY A 349 -16.05 -2.33 21.50
C GLY A 349 -16.69 -1.25 20.64
N LEU A 350 -15.99 -0.84 19.60
CA LEU A 350 -16.49 0.04 18.56
C LEU A 350 -16.37 -0.68 17.21
N VAL A 351 -17.51 -0.95 16.56
CA VAL A 351 -17.53 -1.56 15.22
C VAL A 351 -17.73 -0.46 14.19
N ILE A 352 -16.81 -0.34 13.24
CA ILE A 352 -16.87 0.60 12.12
C ILE A 352 -17.18 -0.21 10.86
N LYS A 353 -18.32 0.06 10.21
CA LYS A 353 -18.70 -0.54 8.95
C LYS A 353 -18.21 0.32 7.79
N GLY A 354 -17.47 -0.25 6.87
CA GLY A 354 -16.89 0.45 5.70
C GLY A 354 -15.52 1.06 5.94
N TRP A 355 -15.36 2.34 5.64
CA TRP A 355 -14.07 3.04 5.70
C TRP A 355 -13.79 3.61 7.10
N ALA A 356 -12.56 3.42 7.59
CA ALA A 356 -12.06 4.01 8.83
C ALA A 356 -10.85 4.92 8.55
N PRO A 357 -10.72 6.07 9.25
CA PRO A 357 -9.58 6.97 9.11
C PRO A 357 -8.36 6.41 9.84
N GLN A 358 -7.74 5.36 9.25
CA GLN A 358 -6.70 4.54 9.88
C GLN A 358 -5.54 5.36 10.45
N LEU A 359 -5.06 6.36 9.69
CA LEU A 359 -3.92 7.18 10.12
C LEU A 359 -4.27 8.01 11.37
N LEU A 360 -5.49 8.54 11.43
CA LEU A 360 -5.99 9.27 12.61
C LEU A 360 -6.13 8.34 13.83
N ILE A 361 -6.71 7.15 13.62
CA ILE A 361 -6.90 6.15 14.67
C ILE A 361 -5.54 5.69 15.21
N LEU A 362 -4.62 5.26 14.34
CA LEU A 362 -3.29 4.78 14.76
C LEU A 362 -2.49 5.86 15.49
N SER A 363 -2.67 7.14 15.14
CA SER A 363 -1.97 8.25 15.81
C SER A 363 -2.50 8.55 17.22
N HIS A 364 -3.62 7.93 17.64
CA HIS A 364 -4.23 8.23 18.93
C HIS A 364 -3.53 7.51 20.09
N PRO A 365 -3.18 8.17 21.21
CA PRO A 365 -2.44 7.58 22.32
C PRO A 365 -3.09 6.33 22.93
N ALA A 366 -4.43 6.23 22.90
CA ALA A 366 -5.14 5.08 23.43
C ALA A 366 -4.87 3.77 22.66
N ILE A 367 -4.37 3.82 21.40
CA ILE A 367 -4.08 2.63 20.63
C ILE A 367 -2.81 1.94 21.14
N GLY A 368 -2.97 0.72 21.65
CA GLY A 368 -1.90 -0.08 22.21
C GLY A 368 -1.45 -1.25 21.34
N GLY A 369 -2.24 -1.63 20.34
CA GLY A 369 -1.91 -2.71 19.39
C GLY A 369 -2.76 -2.65 18.14
N PHE A 370 -2.19 -3.13 17.04
CA PHE A 370 -2.86 -3.17 15.73
C PHE A 370 -2.91 -4.61 15.20
N LEU A 371 -4.10 -5.18 15.08
CA LEU A 371 -4.32 -6.42 14.38
C LEU A 371 -4.49 -6.12 12.90
N THR A 372 -3.53 -6.55 12.10
CA THR A 372 -3.39 -6.15 10.70
C THR A 372 -3.15 -7.34 9.76
N HIS A 373 -3.61 -7.19 8.51
CA HIS A 373 -3.28 -8.13 7.42
C HIS A 373 -1.85 -7.98 6.90
N CYS A 374 -1.04 -7.10 7.45
CA CYS A 374 0.35 -6.83 7.03
C CYS A 374 0.51 -6.24 5.63
N GLY A 375 -0.52 -5.65 5.01
CA GLY A 375 -0.32 -4.85 3.80
C GLY A 375 0.64 -3.70 4.08
N TRP A 376 1.57 -3.41 3.15
CA TRP A 376 2.71 -2.53 3.43
C TRP A 376 2.33 -1.15 3.98
N ASN A 377 1.32 -0.50 3.40
CA ASN A 377 0.93 0.83 3.91
C ASN A 377 0.43 0.77 5.37
N SER A 378 -0.36 -0.25 5.71
CA SER A 378 -0.80 -0.43 7.11
C SER A 378 0.36 -0.72 8.04
N THR A 379 1.34 -1.50 7.58
CA THR A 379 2.55 -1.83 8.32
C THR A 379 3.39 -0.59 8.60
N ILE A 380 3.70 0.20 7.56
CA ILE A 380 4.53 1.41 7.73
C ILE A 380 3.80 2.50 8.52
N GLU A 381 2.48 2.62 8.40
CA GLU A 381 1.66 3.54 9.20
C GLU A 381 1.67 3.16 10.69
N ALA A 382 1.58 1.87 11.01
CA ALA A 382 1.71 1.38 12.38
C ALA A 382 3.11 1.65 12.96
N ILE A 383 4.16 1.44 12.17
CA ILE A 383 5.55 1.77 12.55
C ILE A 383 5.68 3.26 12.84
N CYS A 384 5.17 4.12 11.95
CA CYS A 384 5.18 5.58 12.14
C CYS A 384 4.44 6.04 13.38
N ALA A 385 3.36 5.35 13.72
CA ALA A 385 2.56 5.63 14.92
C ALA A 385 3.16 5.03 16.21
N GLY A 386 4.21 4.21 16.11
CA GLY A 386 4.78 3.52 17.26
C GLY A 386 3.87 2.44 17.85
N VAL A 387 2.98 1.85 17.04
CA VAL A 387 1.98 0.86 17.45
C VAL A 387 2.45 -0.56 17.07
N PRO A 388 2.69 -1.47 18.04
CA PRO A 388 3.07 -2.84 17.75
C PRO A 388 1.91 -3.63 17.14
N MET A 389 2.25 -4.70 16.38
CA MET A 389 1.30 -5.39 15.51
C MET A 389 1.04 -6.84 15.90
N VAL A 390 -0.22 -7.28 15.79
CA VAL A 390 -0.59 -8.69 15.63
C VAL A 390 -0.77 -8.95 14.16
N THR A 391 0.00 -9.87 13.59
CA THR A 391 0.09 -10.10 12.15
C THR A 391 -0.83 -11.23 11.70
N TRP A 392 -1.65 -10.95 10.69
CA TRP A 392 -2.57 -11.89 10.05
C TRP A 392 -2.48 -11.76 8.53
N PRO A 393 -1.38 -12.22 7.89
CA PRO A 393 -1.22 -12.10 6.45
C PRO A 393 -2.29 -12.91 5.71
N LEU A 394 -2.79 -12.36 4.58
CA LEU A 394 -3.80 -12.98 3.74
C LEU A 394 -3.22 -13.41 2.39
N PHE A 395 -2.51 -12.54 1.67
CA PHE A 395 -1.96 -12.77 0.33
C PHE A 395 -0.89 -11.73 -0.04
N ALA A 396 -0.36 -11.80 -1.25
CA ALA A 396 0.62 -10.88 -1.84
C ALA A 396 1.91 -10.74 -1.00
N ASP A 397 2.38 -9.49 -0.77
CA ASP A 397 3.57 -9.15 0.01
C ASP A 397 3.44 -9.35 1.52
N GLN A 398 2.24 -9.69 1.98
CA GLN A 398 1.88 -9.64 3.40
C GLN A 398 2.66 -10.67 4.26
N PHE A 399 2.98 -11.85 3.72
CA PHE A 399 3.81 -12.84 4.42
C PHE A 399 5.26 -12.37 4.57
N PHE A 400 5.80 -11.68 3.57
CA PHE A 400 7.11 -11.03 3.69
C PHE A 400 7.09 -9.92 4.73
N ASN A 401 6.04 -9.10 4.72
CA ASN A 401 5.89 -8.02 5.69
C ASN A 401 5.72 -8.58 7.12
N GLU A 402 5.05 -9.73 7.30
CA GLU A 402 5.02 -10.44 8.59
C GLU A 402 6.44 -10.85 9.02
N CYS A 403 7.23 -11.44 8.11
CA CYS A 403 8.63 -11.81 8.42
C CYS A 403 9.45 -10.58 8.83
N LEU A 404 9.33 -9.48 8.08
CA LEU A 404 10.00 -8.23 8.42
C LEU A 404 9.60 -7.74 9.82
N VAL A 405 8.30 -7.65 10.09
CA VAL A 405 7.74 -7.12 11.35
C VAL A 405 8.10 -8.00 12.55
N VAL A 406 8.00 -9.32 12.40
CA VAL A 406 8.13 -10.25 13.53
C VAL A 406 9.56 -10.73 13.73
N GLN A 407 10.29 -11.08 12.65
CA GLN A 407 11.60 -11.73 12.77
C GLN A 407 12.75 -10.73 12.68
N ILE A 408 12.65 -9.71 11.84
CA ILE A 408 13.74 -8.73 11.61
C ILE A 408 13.60 -7.54 12.56
N LEU A 409 12.45 -6.86 12.52
CA LEU A 409 12.22 -5.68 13.35
C LEU A 409 11.84 -6.02 14.79
N ASN A 410 11.31 -7.20 15.05
CA ASN A 410 10.83 -7.65 16.37
C ASN A 410 9.80 -6.70 17.01
N VAL A 411 8.84 -6.21 16.21
CA VAL A 411 7.78 -5.28 16.64
C VAL A 411 6.38 -5.85 16.49
N GLY A 412 6.26 -7.14 16.19
CA GLY A 412 4.99 -7.83 16.02
C GLY A 412 4.95 -9.21 16.66
N VAL A 413 3.72 -9.76 16.69
CA VAL A 413 3.39 -11.11 17.12
C VAL A 413 2.55 -11.78 16.03
N LYS A 414 2.96 -12.96 15.55
CA LYS A 414 2.19 -13.66 14.51
C LYS A 414 1.03 -14.46 15.10
N ILE A 415 -0.11 -14.43 14.42
CA ILE A 415 -1.22 -15.35 14.71
C ILE A 415 -0.87 -16.78 14.32
N GLY A 416 -0.08 -16.97 13.26
CA GLY A 416 0.39 -18.27 12.82
C GLY A 416 -0.34 -18.79 11.58
N VAL A 417 -0.76 -17.90 10.68
CA VAL A 417 -1.29 -18.27 9.36
C VAL A 417 -0.22 -19.01 8.57
N LYS A 418 -0.57 -20.19 8.05
CA LYS A 418 0.39 -21.06 7.35
C LYS A 418 0.32 -20.92 5.83
N SER A 419 -0.87 -20.64 5.30
CA SER A 419 -1.08 -20.60 3.86
C SER A 419 -1.82 -19.35 3.44
N PRO A 420 -1.46 -18.75 2.29
CA PRO A 420 -2.18 -17.62 1.76
C PRO A 420 -3.59 -18.02 1.35
N MET A 421 -4.49 -17.04 1.43
CA MET A 421 -5.83 -17.16 0.92
C MET A 421 -5.81 -17.10 -0.60
N GLN A 422 -6.50 -18.02 -1.25
CA GLN A 422 -6.60 -18.05 -2.71
C GLN A 422 -7.80 -17.21 -3.18
N TRP A 423 -7.54 -16.33 -4.11
CA TRP A 423 -8.55 -15.45 -4.68
C TRP A 423 -9.65 -16.24 -5.41
N GLY A 424 -10.90 -16.04 -4.99
CA GLY A 424 -12.06 -16.72 -5.53
C GLY A 424 -12.30 -18.12 -4.98
N GLU A 425 -11.51 -18.57 -4.01
CA GLU A 425 -11.67 -19.85 -3.33
C GLU A 425 -11.82 -19.72 -1.79
N GLU A 426 -12.17 -18.53 -1.34
CA GLU A 426 -12.24 -18.16 0.09
C GLU A 426 -13.18 -19.08 0.86
N GLU A 427 -14.37 -19.38 0.30
CA GLU A 427 -15.36 -20.28 0.91
C GLU A 427 -14.85 -21.71 1.04
N LYS A 428 -13.99 -22.17 0.11
CA LYS A 428 -13.40 -23.52 0.18
C LYS A 428 -12.35 -23.63 1.27
N SER A 429 -11.67 -22.54 1.57
CA SER A 429 -10.63 -22.48 2.61
C SER A 429 -11.21 -22.60 4.01
N GLY A 430 -12.50 -22.22 4.20
CA GLY A 430 -13.18 -22.26 5.49
C GLY A 430 -12.55 -21.36 6.54
N VAL A 431 -12.62 -21.79 7.81
CA VAL A 431 -12.01 -21.09 8.95
C VAL A 431 -10.58 -21.54 9.12
N LEU A 432 -9.61 -20.69 8.77
CA LEU A 432 -8.17 -20.95 8.84
C LEU A 432 -7.56 -20.54 10.19
N VAL A 433 -8.12 -19.51 10.84
CA VAL A 433 -7.64 -18.95 12.10
C VAL A 433 -8.77 -19.01 13.12
N LYS A 434 -8.50 -19.64 14.25
CA LYS A 434 -9.48 -19.81 15.34
C LYS A 434 -9.43 -18.64 16.30
N LYS A 435 -10.53 -18.46 17.00
CA LYS A 435 -10.68 -17.47 18.08
C LYS A 435 -9.48 -17.50 19.04
N GLU A 436 -9.08 -18.69 19.47
CA GLU A 436 -7.99 -18.89 20.44
C GLU A 436 -6.63 -18.42 19.91
N ASP A 437 -6.39 -18.50 18.61
CA ASP A 437 -5.15 -18.03 17.99
C ASP A 437 -5.08 -16.50 17.98
N VAL A 438 -6.21 -15.84 17.66
CA VAL A 438 -6.31 -14.38 17.68
C VAL A 438 -6.20 -13.84 19.11
N GLU A 439 -6.93 -14.46 20.05
CA GLU A 439 -6.91 -14.11 21.47
C GLU A 439 -5.48 -14.18 22.02
N ARG A 440 -4.81 -15.31 21.81
CA ARG A 440 -3.41 -15.51 22.19
C ARG A 440 -2.47 -14.45 21.60
N GLY A 441 -2.61 -14.14 20.30
CA GLY A 441 -1.78 -13.12 19.64
C GLY A 441 -1.96 -11.75 20.27
N ILE A 442 -3.20 -11.35 20.57
CA ILE A 442 -3.51 -10.08 21.24
C ILE A 442 -2.97 -10.06 22.68
N GLU A 443 -3.16 -11.14 23.43
CA GLU A 443 -2.65 -11.24 24.80
C GLU A 443 -1.13 -11.09 24.86
N VAL A 444 -0.40 -11.85 24.02
CA VAL A 444 1.08 -11.75 23.94
C VAL A 444 1.54 -10.35 23.52
N LEU A 445 0.79 -9.66 22.67
CA LEU A 445 1.15 -8.29 22.28
C LEU A 445 0.90 -7.27 23.40
N MET A 446 -0.16 -7.47 24.18
CA MET A 446 -0.68 -6.51 25.15
C MET A 446 -0.29 -6.79 26.60
N ASP A 447 0.48 -7.87 26.84
CA ASP A 447 0.98 -8.25 28.16
C ASP A 447 2.01 -7.22 28.67
N GLU A 448 2.29 -7.26 30.01
CA GLU A 448 3.26 -6.41 30.69
C GLU A 448 4.64 -7.08 30.87
N THR A 449 4.92 -8.12 30.12
CA THR A 449 6.21 -8.85 30.14
C THR A 449 7.40 -7.98 29.70
N CYS A 450 8.61 -8.39 30.03
CA CYS A 450 9.82 -7.74 29.56
C CYS A 450 9.91 -7.72 28.03
N GLU A 451 9.50 -8.79 27.36
CA GLU A 451 9.49 -8.88 25.89
C GLU A 451 8.54 -7.87 25.26
N CYS A 452 7.36 -7.70 25.83
CA CYS A 452 6.40 -6.72 25.36
C CYS A 452 6.90 -5.28 25.55
N LYS A 453 7.53 -4.97 26.67
CA LYS A 453 8.14 -3.65 26.92
C LYS A 453 9.26 -3.36 25.92
N GLU A 454 10.10 -4.35 25.60
CA GLU A 454 11.17 -4.21 24.62
C GLU A 454 10.62 -4.01 23.20
N ARG A 455 9.54 -4.73 22.83
CA ARG A 455 8.84 -4.56 21.54
C ARG A 455 8.28 -3.14 21.40
N ARG A 456 7.65 -2.61 22.45
CA ARG A 456 7.15 -1.22 22.49
C ARG A 456 8.25 -0.20 22.39
N LYS A 457 9.39 -0.44 23.04
CA LYS A 457 10.57 0.43 22.92
C LYS A 457 11.08 0.47 21.50
N ARG A 458 11.28 -0.70 20.86
CA ARG A 458 11.76 -0.80 19.47
C ARG A 458 10.86 -0.08 18.48
N ILE A 459 9.54 -0.28 18.58
CA ILE A 459 8.64 0.36 17.63
C ILE A 459 8.60 1.88 17.79
N ARG A 460 8.75 2.40 19.01
CA ARG A 460 8.90 3.84 19.25
C ARG A 460 10.21 4.38 18.68
N GLU A 461 11.32 3.64 18.79
CA GLU A 461 12.59 3.99 18.16
C GLU A 461 12.45 4.05 16.64
N LEU A 462 11.76 3.07 16.00
CA LEU A 462 11.49 3.09 14.58
C LEU A 462 10.58 4.26 14.17
N ALA A 463 9.59 4.61 14.97
CA ALA A 463 8.73 5.77 14.73
C ALA A 463 9.55 7.09 14.73
N GLU A 464 10.50 7.25 15.66
CA GLU A 464 11.40 8.40 15.69
C GLU A 464 12.35 8.40 14.48
N MET A 465 12.85 7.24 14.04
CA MET A 465 13.66 7.14 12.81
C MET A 465 12.83 7.54 11.58
N ALA A 466 11.60 7.05 11.46
CA ALA A 466 10.69 7.40 10.37
C ALA A 466 10.44 8.91 10.30
N LYS A 467 10.22 9.56 11.44
CA LYS A 467 10.06 11.01 11.53
C LYS A 467 11.30 11.76 11.08
N LYS A 468 12.49 11.37 11.56
CA LYS A 468 13.75 11.96 11.17
C LYS A 468 14.06 11.79 9.69
N ALA A 469 13.70 10.66 9.09
CA ALA A 469 13.93 10.39 7.66
C ALA A 469 13.25 11.42 6.75
N VAL A 470 12.05 11.90 7.10
CA VAL A 470 11.30 12.88 6.31
C VAL A 470 11.59 14.33 6.67
N GLU A 471 12.23 14.61 7.81
CA GLU A 471 12.65 15.95 8.20
C GLU A 471 13.75 16.49 7.26
N LYS A 472 13.92 17.81 7.21
CA LYS A 472 14.95 18.47 6.39
C LYS A 472 16.34 17.90 6.68
N GLY A 473 16.97 17.31 5.66
CA GLY A 473 18.28 16.64 5.77
C GLY A 473 18.22 15.16 6.11
N GLY A 474 17.04 14.60 6.39
CA GLY A 474 16.84 13.16 6.54
C GLY A 474 16.98 12.40 5.21
N SER A 475 17.06 11.08 5.27
CA SER A 475 17.29 10.20 4.13
C SER A 475 16.20 10.33 3.05
N SER A 476 14.93 10.24 3.45
CA SER A 476 13.79 10.33 2.53
C SER A 476 13.64 11.72 1.93
N HIS A 477 13.81 12.79 2.73
CA HIS A 477 13.84 14.16 2.22
C HIS A 477 14.96 14.35 1.18
N SER A 478 16.15 13.81 1.44
CA SER A 478 17.29 13.88 0.53
C SER A 478 17.05 13.06 -0.74
N ASN A 479 16.45 11.88 -0.63
CA ASN A 479 16.10 11.02 -1.77
C ASN A 479 15.10 11.69 -2.72
N VAL A 480 14.11 12.42 -2.22
CA VAL A 480 13.18 13.21 -3.06
C VAL A 480 13.95 14.26 -3.85
N ALA A 481 14.86 15.00 -3.20
CA ALA A 481 15.66 16.02 -3.86
C ALA A 481 16.61 15.42 -4.93
N LEU A 482 17.27 14.30 -4.61
CA LEU A 482 18.13 13.57 -5.55
C LEU A 482 17.35 13.05 -6.76
N PHE A 483 16.16 12.49 -6.53
CA PHE A 483 15.27 12.05 -7.59
C PHE A 483 14.90 13.21 -8.54
N ILE A 484 14.44 14.33 -8.01
CA ILE A 484 14.09 15.51 -8.80
C ILE A 484 15.29 16.02 -9.60
N GLN A 485 16.47 16.11 -8.97
CA GLN A 485 17.70 16.54 -9.65
C GLN A 485 18.07 15.58 -10.79
N ASP A 486 17.88 14.30 -10.62
CA ASP A 486 18.20 13.29 -11.63
C ASP A 486 17.30 13.44 -12.86
N ILE A 487 16.00 13.63 -12.67
CA ILE A 487 15.06 13.91 -13.76
C ILE A 487 15.35 15.26 -14.45
N MET A 488 15.76 16.28 -13.70
CA MET A 488 16.19 17.55 -14.30
C MET A 488 17.39 17.39 -15.23
N LYS A 489 18.38 16.58 -14.84
CA LYS A 489 19.59 16.31 -15.67
C LYS A 489 19.21 15.62 -16.99
N ILE A 490 18.29 14.66 -16.97
CA ILE A 490 17.80 13.98 -18.19
C ILE A 490 17.19 15.03 -19.14
N LYS A 491 16.23 15.82 -18.65
CA LYS A 491 15.56 16.85 -19.43
C LYS A 491 16.54 17.85 -20.07
N ASP A 492 17.56 18.29 -19.34
CA ASP A 492 18.54 19.27 -19.84
C ASP A 492 19.51 18.64 -20.86
N SER A 493 19.85 17.36 -20.73
CA SER A 493 20.66 16.65 -21.73
C SER A 493 19.93 16.52 -23.06
N ASP A 494 18.63 16.21 -23.05
CA ASP A 494 17.81 16.10 -24.26
C ASP A 494 17.69 17.46 -24.99
N LYS A 495 17.52 18.56 -24.26
CA LYS A 495 17.51 19.91 -24.84
C LYS A 495 18.84 20.26 -25.53
N ASN A 496 19.97 19.82 -24.97
CA ASN A 496 21.28 20.09 -25.54
C ASN A 496 21.55 19.26 -26.80
N HIS A 497 21.03 18.02 -26.85
CA HIS A 497 21.09 17.20 -28.06
C HIS A 497 20.23 17.79 -29.20
N MET A 498 19.01 18.22 -28.93
CA MET A 498 18.17 18.88 -29.94
C MET A 498 18.79 20.18 -30.47
N LYS A 499 19.38 21.03 -29.61
CA LYS A 499 20.06 22.24 -30.04
C LYS A 499 21.26 21.98 -30.92
N LYS A 500 22.03 20.90 -30.68
CA LYS A 500 23.16 20.52 -31.55
C LYS A 500 22.68 20.05 -32.92
N HIS A 501 21.59 19.33 -33.03
CA HIS A 501 21.04 18.87 -34.32
C HIS A 501 20.46 20.07 -35.16
N VAL A 502 19.89 21.07 -34.53
CA VAL A 502 19.36 22.27 -35.21
C VAL A 502 20.48 23.22 -35.73
N LEU A 503 21.70 23.11 -35.16
CA LEU A 503 22.87 23.89 -35.62
C LEU A 503 23.65 23.24 -36.78
N TYR A 504 23.28 22.06 -37.21
CA TYR A 504 23.92 21.31 -38.30
C TYR A 504 22.96 21.04 -39.50
N VAL A 505 21.80 21.64 -39.51
CA VAL A 505 20.87 21.76 -40.64
C VAL A 505 20.77 23.21 -41.04
#